data_5b277bbad79accba06bb0dc821cc5966
#
_entry.id   5b277bbad79accba06bb0dc821cc5966
#
_cell.length_a   1.000
_cell.length_b   1.000
_cell.length_c   1.000
_cell.angle_alpha   90.00
_cell.angle_beta   90.00
_cell.angle_gamma   90.00
#
_symmetry.space_group_name_H-M   'P 1'
#
loop_
_entity.id
_entity.type
_entity.pdbx_description
1 polymer ?
#
loop_
_entity_poly.entity_id
_entity_poly.type
_entity_poly.pdbx_seq_one_letter_code
_entity_poly.pdbx_strand_id
1 'polypeptide(L)'
;MINFDTTFLDYPSPDDIAVVVIMSGCPHHCPGCQNPLLQQGHELFDMDLQAKIVDHIKEQCTRNETNKIVLSGGDCLDPCNRDLTVYICSELGSTHDICIYTGYSYEEVKEMQIKGYKYVKCGKFDKDNTQVSEKTDNYIQFVNKTQNLFDEADNQLSVDGRFYFNN
;
A
#
# COMPACT_ATOMS: atom_id res chain seq x y z
N MET A 1 13.93 2.73 -6.95
CA MET A 1 13.38 4.07 -7.26
C MET A 1 12.19 4.31 -6.35
N ILE A 2 12.07 5.51 -5.77
CA ILE A 2 10.90 5.93 -4.99
C ILE A 2 10.32 7.18 -5.64
N ASN A 3 9.01 7.19 -5.83
CA ASN A 3 8.23 8.33 -6.25
C ASN A 3 7.12 8.61 -5.26
N PHE A 4 6.65 9.84 -5.21
CA PHE A 4 5.55 10.27 -4.37
C PHE A 4 4.42 10.83 -5.24
N ASP A 5 3.20 10.49 -4.90
CA ASP A 5 2.00 11.02 -5.52
C ASP A 5 0.95 11.33 -4.45
N THR A 6 -0.09 12.04 -4.81
CA THR A 6 -1.25 12.29 -3.94
C THR A 6 -2.53 11.96 -4.68
N THR A 7 -3.35 11.12 -4.06
CA THR A 7 -4.63 10.72 -4.62
C THR A 7 -5.61 10.34 -3.51
N PHE A 8 -6.89 10.59 -3.74
CA PHE A 8 -7.97 10.10 -2.88
C PHE A 8 -8.57 8.77 -3.36
N LEU A 9 -8.06 8.20 -4.46
CA LEU A 9 -8.56 6.93 -4.99
C LEU A 9 -7.92 5.70 -4.34
N ASP A 10 -6.74 5.83 -3.75
CA ASP A 10 -5.97 4.68 -3.30
C ASP A 10 -6.17 4.32 -1.82
N TYR A 11 -6.57 5.26 -0.97
CA TYR A 11 -6.82 4.95 0.44
C TYR A 11 -8.27 4.48 0.66
N PRO A 12 -8.51 3.40 1.47
CA PRO A 12 -9.85 2.85 1.71
C PRO A 12 -10.67 3.68 2.71
N SER A 13 -11.00 4.92 2.35
CA SER A 13 -11.82 5.87 3.10
C SER A 13 -12.58 6.76 2.11
N PRO A 14 -13.79 7.29 2.44
CA PRO A 14 -14.64 7.97 1.46
C PRO A 14 -14.00 9.25 0.89
N ASP A 15 -13.46 10.14 1.72
CA ASP A 15 -13.08 11.50 1.31
C ASP A 15 -11.59 11.85 1.49
N ASP A 16 -10.76 10.90 1.91
CA ASP A 16 -9.40 11.22 2.29
C ASP A 16 -8.42 11.22 1.10
N ILE A 17 -7.66 12.31 1.00
CA ILE A 17 -6.44 12.35 0.20
C ILE A 17 -5.37 11.53 0.92
N ALA A 18 -4.66 10.68 0.20
CA ALA A 18 -3.50 9.94 0.70
C ALA A 18 -2.22 10.36 0.00
N VAL A 19 -1.13 10.37 0.73
CA VAL A 19 0.23 10.39 0.16
C VAL A 19 0.57 8.97 -0.26
N VAL A 20 0.81 8.77 -1.55
CA VAL A 20 1.18 7.46 -2.10
C VAL A 20 2.70 7.40 -2.28
N VAL A 21 3.34 6.45 -1.63
CA VAL A 21 4.76 6.15 -1.78
C VAL A 21 4.90 4.99 -2.77
N ILE A 22 5.42 5.29 -3.96
CA ILE A 22 5.56 4.35 -5.06
C ILE A 22 7.00 3.84 -5.11
N MET A 23 7.20 2.55 -4.84
CA MET A 23 8.52 1.90 -4.78
C MET A 23 8.70 0.97 -5.98
N SER A 24 9.90 0.92 -6.59
CA SER A 24 10.26 -0.13 -7.53
C SER A 24 10.75 -1.38 -6.79
N GLY A 25 10.70 -2.52 -7.47
CA GLY A 25 10.97 -3.85 -6.91
C GLY A 25 9.67 -4.62 -6.71
N CYS A 26 9.57 -5.80 -7.35
CA CYS A 26 8.42 -6.69 -7.20
C CYS A 26 8.80 -8.12 -7.61
N PRO A 27 8.66 -9.09 -6.71
CA PRO A 27 9.08 -10.47 -6.98
C PRO A 27 7.99 -11.28 -7.69
N HIS A 28 6.78 -10.73 -7.86
CA HIS A 28 5.61 -11.53 -8.26
C HIS A 28 5.50 -11.79 -9.76
N HIS A 29 6.00 -10.89 -10.61
CA HIS A 29 5.95 -10.99 -12.07
C HIS A 29 4.57 -11.37 -12.63
N CYS A 30 3.51 -10.79 -12.10
CA CYS A 30 2.13 -11.11 -12.46
C CYS A 30 1.88 -10.91 -13.96
N PRO A 31 1.27 -11.87 -14.68
CA PRO A 31 0.88 -11.70 -16.07
C PRO A 31 -0.10 -10.52 -16.23
N GLY A 32 0.21 -9.60 -17.16
CA GLY A 32 -0.60 -8.42 -17.40
C GLY A 32 -0.48 -7.34 -16.30
N CYS A 33 0.60 -7.37 -15.54
CA CYS A 33 0.88 -6.36 -14.51
C CYS A 33 0.67 -4.93 -15.05
N GLN A 34 -0.03 -4.09 -14.30
CA GLN A 34 -0.30 -2.71 -14.67
C GLN A 34 0.95 -1.82 -14.67
N ASN A 35 1.95 -2.18 -13.85
CA ASN A 35 3.19 -1.41 -13.67
C ASN A 35 4.45 -2.27 -13.92
N PRO A 36 4.65 -2.82 -15.13
CA PRO A 36 5.77 -3.73 -15.40
C PRO A 36 7.13 -3.05 -15.22
N LEU A 37 7.22 -1.72 -15.38
CA LEU A 37 8.47 -0.96 -15.20
C LEU A 37 8.90 -0.88 -13.73
N LEU A 38 8.00 -1.10 -12.79
CA LEU A 38 8.30 -1.09 -11.35
C LEU A 38 8.74 -2.47 -10.82
N GLN A 39 8.84 -3.49 -11.65
CA GLN A 39 9.27 -4.83 -11.22
C GLN A 39 10.78 -4.92 -10.93
N GLN A 40 11.57 -4.02 -11.49
CA GLN A 40 13.02 -4.03 -11.28
C GLN A 40 13.35 -3.62 -9.85
N GLY A 41 14.05 -4.50 -9.13
CA GLY A 41 14.59 -4.22 -7.80
C GLY A 41 15.75 -3.21 -7.82
N HIS A 42 16.19 -2.83 -6.65
CA HIS A 42 17.29 -1.88 -6.42
C HIS A 42 18.10 -2.30 -5.18
N GLU A 43 19.19 -1.61 -4.91
CA GLU A 43 19.95 -1.78 -3.68
C GLU A 43 19.13 -1.33 -2.46
N LEU A 44 19.43 -1.93 -1.30
CA LEU A 44 18.79 -1.56 -0.03
C LEU A 44 19.07 -0.09 0.32
N PHE A 45 18.09 0.57 0.90
CA PHE A 45 18.24 1.92 1.41
C PHE A 45 19.02 1.92 2.72
N ASP A 46 20.07 2.75 2.80
CA ASP A 46 20.73 2.97 4.08
C ASP A 46 19.84 3.77 5.06
N MET A 47 20.23 3.78 6.33
CA MET A 47 19.43 4.41 7.39
C MET A 47 19.24 5.92 7.19
N ASP A 48 20.26 6.61 6.66
CA ASP A 48 20.18 8.06 6.41
C ASP A 48 19.16 8.37 5.30
N LEU A 49 19.12 7.54 4.25
CA LEU A 49 18.15 7.69 3.17
C LEU A 49 16.74 7.31 3.63
N GLN A 50 16.59 6.24 4.43
CA GLN A 50 15.30 5.88 5.03
C GLN A 50 14.73 7.02 5.88
N ALA A 51 15.56 7.66 6.74
CA ALA A 51 15.14 8.81 7.54
C ALA A 51 14.69 9.99 6.68
N LYS A 52 15.43 10.33 5.62
CA LYS A 52 15.06 11.39 4.66
C LYS A 52 13.75 11.09 3.94
N ILE A 53 13.49 9.82 3.59
CA ILE A 53 12.23 9.40 2.98
C ILE A 53 11.08 9.61 3.96
N VAL A 54 11.22 9.20 5.22
CA VAL A 54 10.21 9.41 6.26
C VAL A 54 9.93 10.90 6.48
N ASP A 55 10.96 11.75 6.55
CA ASP A 55 10.79 13.19 6.68
C ASP A 55 10.06 13.79 5.47
N HIS A 56 10.39 13.33 4.26
CA HIS A 56 9.67 13.76 3.06
C HIS A 56 8.19 13.33 3.06
N ILE A 57 7.88 12.12 3.53
CA ILE A 57 6.48 11.67 3.70
C ILE A 57 5.73 12.62 4.66
N LYS A 58 6.34 12.98 5.81
CA LYS A 58 5.74 13.95 6.76
C LYS A 58 5.48 15.31 6.13
N GLU A 59 6.43 15.81 5.33
CA GLU A 59 6.27 17.06 4.59
C GLU A 59 5.10 16.99 3.59
N GLN A 60 5.00 15.89 2.83
CA GLN A 60 3.89 15.68 1.89
C GLN A 60 2.55 15.56 2.61
N CYS A 61 2.48 14.85 3.74
CA CYS A 61 1.28 14.75 4.56
C CYS A 61 0.85 16.11 5.09
N THR A 62 1.78 16.91 5.61
CA THR A 62 1.51 18.27 6.09
C THR A 62 1.03 19.18 4.96
N ARG A 63 1.69 19.14 3.81
CA ARG A 63 1.36 19.97 2.64
C ARG A 63 -0.03 19.66 2.07
N ASN A 64 -0.45 18.41 2.13
CA ASN A 64 -1.73 17.94 1.60
C ASN A 64 -2.82 17.82 2.69
N GLU A 65 -2.53 18.28 3.90
CA GLU A 65 -3.46 18.26 5.05
C GLU A 65 -4.06 16.87 5.31
N THR A 66 -3.24 15.82 5.21
CA THR A 66 -3.66 14.43 5.41
C THR A 66 -2.77 13.68 6.37
N ASN A 67 -3.33 12.68 7.06
CA ASN A 67 -2.57 11.68 7.81
C ASN A 67 -2.62 10.28 7.15
N LYS A 68 -3.12 10.19 5.90
CA LYS A 68 -3.26 8.93 5.17
C LYS A 68 -2.04 8.67 4.29
N ILE A 69 -1.48 7.48 4.38
CA ILE A 69 -0.32 7.04 3.61
C ILE A 69 -0.66 5.71 2.93
N VAL A 70 -0.35 5.59 1.65
CA VAL A 70 -0.40 4.33 0.91
C VAL A 70 1.01 3.94 0.50
N LEU A 71 1.45 2.75 0.89
CA LEU A 71 2.69 2.15 0.41
C LEU A 71 2.36 1.21 -0.74
N SER A 72 2.87 1.51 -1.93
CA SER A 72 2.49 0.85 -3.18
C SER A 72 3.66 0.79 -4.17
N GLY A 73 3.38 0.50 -5.44
CA GLY A 73 4.33 0.55 -6.54
C GLY A 73 4.49 -0.78 -7.25
N GLY A 74 5.70 -1.31 -7.32
CA GLY A 74 6.00 -2.70 -7.62
C GLY A 74 5.45 -3.57 -6.50
N ASP A 75 6.19 -3.67 -5.40
CA ASP A 75 5.69 -4.21 -4.14
C ASP A 75 6.50 -3.62 -2.97
N CYS A 76 5.83 -2.94 -2.04
CA CYS A 76 6.51 -2.35 -0.89
C CYS A 76 7.04 -3.39 0.12
N LEU A 77 6.66 -4.67 -0.02
CA LEU A 77 7.17 -5.79 0.77
C LEU A 77 8.20 -6.64 0.01
N ASP A 78 8.59 -6.23 -1.22
CA ASP A 78 9.76 -6.81 -1.89
C ASP A 78 10.98 -6.79 -0.95
N PRO A 79 11.87 -7.81 -0.96
CA PRO A 79 13.06 -7.82 -0.10
C PRO A 79 13.89 -6.53 -0.14
N CYS A 80 13.92 -5.80 -1.28
CA CYS A 80 14.65 -4.53 -1.36
C CYS A 80 13.89 -3.34 -0.73
N ASN A 81 12.60 -3.45 -0.45
CA ASN A 81 11.74 -2.40 0.10
C ASN A 81 11.32 -2.66 1.55
N ARG A 82 11.35 -3.92 2.00
CA ARG A 82 10.74 -4.35 3.27
C ARG A 82 11.28 -3.59 4.47
N ASP A 83 12.59 -3.40 4.57
CA ASP A 83 13.19 -2.69 5.70
C ASP A 83 12.71 -1.24 5.76
N LEU A 84 12.61 -0.56 4.61
CA LEU A 84 12.05 0.78 4.52
C LEU A 84 10.56 0.80 4.92
N THR A 85 9.77 -0.16 4.45
CA THR A 85 8.34 -0.29 4.81
C THR A 85 8.17 -0.47 6.33
N VAL A 86 8.95 -1.36 6.94
CA VAL A 86 8.96 -1.56 8.40
C VAL A 86 9.35 -0.27 9.11
N TYR A 87 10.37 0.43 8.63
CA TYR A 87 10.83 1.69 9.22
C TYR A 87 9.75 2.79 9.13
N ILE A 88 9.11 2.97 7.95
CA ILE A 88 7.99 3.90 7.78
C ILE A 88 6.85 3.58 8.76
N CYS A 89 6.45 2.31 8.86
CA CYS A 89 5.38 1.88 9.76
C CYS A 89 5.75 2.13 11.23
N SER A 90 7.00 1.89 11.63
CA SER A 90 7.45 2.13 13.02
C SER A 90 7.47 3.61 13.39
N GLU A 91 7.90 4.48 12.46
CA GLU A 91 8.04 5.93 12.71
C GLU A 91 6.70 6.69 12.62
N LEU A 92 5.81 6.25 11.74
CA LEU A 92 4.60 7.00 11.40
C LEU A 92 3.30 6.33 11.86
N GLY A 93 3.29 5.03 12.12
CA GLY A 93 2.05 4.27 12.39
C GLY A 93 1.27 4.70 13.64
N SER A 94 1.91 5.42 14.59
CA SER A 94 1.21 5.98 15.76
C SER A 94 0.46 7.29 15.47
N THR A 95 0.77 7.97 14.36
CA THR A 95 0.24 9.30 14.02
C THR A 95 -0.41 9.36 12.65
N HIS A 96 -0.17 8.36 11.81
CA HIS A 96 -0.67 8.28 10.43
C HIS A 96 -1.37 6.94 10.20
N ASP A 97 -2.40 6.97 9.37
CA ASP A 97 -3.14 5.80 8.94
C ASP A 97 -2.47 5.22 7.68
N ILE A 98 -1.67 4.17 7.85
CA ILE A 98 -0.89 3.55 6.77
C ILE A 98 -1.66 2.38 6.15
N CYS A 99 -1.78 2.36 4.82
CA CYS A 99 -2.30 1.26 4.04
C CYS A 99 -1.20 0.66 3.16
N ILE A 100 -0.94 -0.64 3.30
CA ILE A 100 0.05 -1.40 2.52
C ILE A 100 -0.65 -2.08 1.35
N TYR A 101 -0.11 -1.94 0.12
CA TYR A 101 -0.56 -2.67 -1.06
C TYR A 101 0.52 -3.66 -1.48
N THR A 102 0.20 -4.95 -1.47
CA THR A 102 1.17 -6.02 -1.76
C THR A 102 0.57 -7.17 -2.55
N GLY A 103 1.39 -7.82 -3.36
CA GLY A 103 1.05 -9.07 -4.04
C GLY A 103 1.22 -10.31 -3.18
N TYR A 104 1.79 -10.22 -1.98
CA TYR A 104 1.86 -11.32 -1.05
C TYR A 104 0.46 -11.70 -0.53
N SER A 105 0.28 -12.96 -0.12
CA SER A 105 -0.92 -13.40 0.59
C SER A 105 -0.94 -12.80 2.00
N TYR A 106 -2.12 -12.78 2.62
CA TYR A 106 -2.23 -12.26 3.98
C TYR A 106 -1.42 -13.10 4.99
N GLU A 107 -1.38 -14.42 4.81
CA GLU A 107 -0.59 -15.34 5.62
C GLU A 107 0.91 -15.00 5.56
N GLU A 108 1.44 -14.75 4.36
CA GLU A 108 2.84 -14.33 4.17
C GLU A 108 3.11 -12.98 4.85
N VAL A 109 2.18 -12.02 4.76
CA VAL A 109 2.32 -10.71 5.45
C VAL A 109 2.35 -10.90 6.98
N LYS A 110 1.53 -11.76 7.53
CA LYS A 110 1.53 -12.08 8.98
C LYS A 110 2.87 -12.67 9.44
N GLU A 111 3.46 -13.54 8.64
CA GLU A 111 4.78 -14.11 8.92
C GLU A 111 5.89 -13.04 8.97
N MET A 112 5.74 -11.94 8.22
CA MET A 112 6.69 -10.82 8.26
C MET A 112 6.60 -9.98 9.54
N GLN A 113 5.55 -10.15 10.36
CA GLN A 113 5.36 -9.49 11.66
C GLN A 113 5.44 -7.95 11.63
N ILE A 114 5.04 -7.34 10.54
CA ILE A 114 5.03 -5.88 10.38
C ILE A 114 3.97 -5.29 11.32
N LYS A 115 4.30 -4.18 11.97
CA LYS A 115 3.42 -3.45 12.89
C LYS A 115 3.28 -2.00 12.43
N GLY A 116 2.22 -1.32 12.89
CA GLY A 116 2.03 0.11 12.65
C GLY A 116 1.35 0.45 11.32
N TYR A 117 0.76 -0.51 10.62
CA TYR A 117 -0.18 -0.24 9.53
C TYR A 117 -1.63 -0.34 10.04
N LYS A 118 -2.54 0.34 9.38
CA LYS A 118 -3.99 0.26 9.66
C LYS A 118 -4.68 -0.74 8.74
N TYR A 119 -4.29 -0.76 7.48
CA TYR A 119 -4.85 -1.66 6.46
C TYR A 119 -3.74 -2.30 5.63
N VAL A 120 -4.01 -3.51 5.17
CA VAL A 120 -3.19 -4.16 4.13
C VAL A 120 -4.09 -4.74 3.05
N LYS A 121 -3.83 -4.39 1.79
CA LYS A 121 -4.45 -4.99 0.61
C LYS A 121 -3.51 -6.05 0.05
N CYS A 122 -3.89 -7.31 0.18
CA CYS A 122 -3.09 -8.48 -0.15
C CYS A 122 -3.56 -9.18 -1.42
N GLY A 123 -2.65 -9.81 -2.13
CA GLY A 123 -2.92 -10.73 -3.22
C GLY A 123 -2.38 -10.28 -4.56
N LYS A 124 -1.90 -11.25 -5.33
CA LYS A 124 -1.34 -11.01 -6.67
C LYS A 124 -2.39 -10.44 -7.62
N PHE A 125 -1.93 -9.62 -8.54
CA PHE A 125 -2.76 -9.17 -9.65
C PHE A 125 -3.12 -10.38 -10.54
N ASP A 126 -4.41 -10.51 -10.86
CA ASP A 126 -4.95 -11.53 -11.75
C ASP A 126 -5.74 -10.85 -12.89
N LYS A 127 -5.18 -10.89 -14.10
CA LYS A 127 -5.75 -10.24 -15.28
C LYS A 127 -7.15 -10.74 -15.66
N ASP A 128 -7.48 -12.00 -15.29
CA ASP A 128 -8.74 -12.62 -15.62
C ASP A 128 -9.86 -12.27 -14.60
N ASN A 129 -9.47 -11.67 -13.47
CA ASN A 129 -10.36 -11.21 -12.39
C ASN A 129 -10.35 -9.70 -12.21
N THR A 130 -10.13 -8.94 -13.28
CA THR A 130 -10.15 -7.47 -13.24
C THR A 130 -11.58 -6.92 -13.27
N GLN A 131 -11.74 -5.73 -12.70
CA GLN A 131 -12.96 -4.93 -12.74
C GLN A 131 -12.58 -3.44 -12.77
N VAL A 132 -13.57 -2.57 -13.01
CA VAL A 132 -13.34 -1.12 -12.99
C VAL A 132 -13.01 -0.69 -11.55
N SER A 133 -11.88 0.00 -11.36
CA SER A 133 -11.59 0.64 -10.08
C SER A 133 -12.53 1.82 -9.87
N GLU A 134 -13.19 1.88 -8.72
CA GLU A 134 -14.18 2.90 -8.40
C GLU A 134 -14.12 3.26 -6.91
N LYS A 135 -14.36 4.52 -6.60
CA LYS A 135 -14.56 5.01 -5.24
C LYS A 135 -15.79 5.91 -5.20
N THR A 136 -16.66 5.63 -4.26
CA THR A 136 -17.89 6.38 -3.98
C THR A 136 -17.92 6.78 -2.51
N ASP A 137 -18.96 7.50 -2.06
CA ASP A 137 -19.17 7.81 -0.64
C ASP A 137 -19.42 6.58 0.22
N ASN A 138 -19.73 5.42 -0.38
CA ASN A 138 -20.12 4.22 0.33
C ASN A 138 -19.10 3.09 0.29
N TYR A 139 -18.28 3.02 -0.74
CA TYR A 139 -17.32 1.93 -0.93
C TYR A 139 -16.12 2.33 -1.81
N ILE A 140 -15.07 1.52 -1.71
CA ILE A 140 -14.00 1.44 -2.71
C ILE A 140 -14.02 0.05 -3.37
N GLN A 141 -13.89 0.03 -4.70
CA GLN A 141 -13.73 -1.17 -5.51
C GLN A 141 -12.34 -1.20 -6.11
N PHE A 142 -11.58 -2.23 -5.75
CA PHE A 142 -10.23 -2.44 -6.28
C PHE A 142 -10.28 -2.98 -7.71
N VAL A 143 -9.24 -2.73 -8.47
CA VAL A 143 -9.12 -3.22 -9.86
C VAL A 143 -9.14 -4.74 -9.97
N ASN A 144 -8.79 -5.46 -8.91
CA ASN A 144 -8.74 -6.92 -8.90
C ASN A 144 -9.66 -7.52 -7.83
N LYS A 145 -10.55 -8.44 -8.24
CA LYS A 145 -11.51 -9.10 -7.35
C LYS A 145 -10.85 -10.05 -6.34
N THR A 146 -9.67 -10.56 -6.66
CA THR A 146 -8.95 -11.52 -5.80
C THR A 146 -8.10 -10.85 -4.74
N GLN A 147 -7.93 -9.54 -4.80
CA GLN A 147 -7.22 -8.78 -3.78
C GLN A 147 -8.15 -8.49 -2.59
N ASN A 148 -7.69 -8.82 -1.40
CA ASN A 148 -8.44 -8.67 -0.17
C ASN A 148 -7.83 -7.62 0.74
N LEU A 149 -8.67 -6.85 1.42
CA LEU A 149 -8.30 -5.85 2.41
C LEU A 149 -8.48 -6.43 3.82
N PHE A 150 -7.47 -6.25 4.65
CA PHE A 150 -7.47 -6.64 6.05
C PHE A 150 -7.11 -5.44 6.94
N ASP A 151 -7.63 -5.42 8.16
CA ASP A 151 -7.21 -4.46 9.18
C ASP A 151 -6.07 -5.03 10.07
N GLU A 152 -5.57 -4.19 10.97
CA GLU A 152 -4.53 -4.56 11.94
C GLU A 152 -4.96 -5.61 12.97
N ALA A 153 -6.27 -5.87 13.09
CA ALA A 153 -6.87 -6.87 13.99
C ALA A 153 -7.18 -8.19 13.27
N ASP A 154 -6.62 -8.42 12.09
CA ASP A 154 -6.77 -9.62 11.27
C ASP A 154 -8.19 -9.81 10.68
N ASN A 155 -9.04 -8.78 10.65
CA ASN A 155 -10.35 -8.90 10.02
C ASN A 155 -10.25 -8.68 8.52
N GLN A 156 -10.83 -9.57 7.73
CA GLN A 156 -11.02 -9.36 6.30
C GLN A 156 -12.19 -8.39 6.08
N LEU A 157 -11.91 -7.26 5.43
CA LEU A 157 -12.85 -6.15 5.26
C LEU A 157 -13.48 -6.09 3.87
N SER A 158 -12.85 -6.68 2.85
CA SER A 158 -13.33 -6.65 1.47
C SER A 158 -13.88 -8.00 1.02
N VAL A 159 -14.87 -7.94 0.12
CA VAL A 159 -15.43 -9.12 -0.58
C VAL A 159 -15.43 -8.81 -2.07
N ASP A 160 -14.94 -9.74 -2.89
CA ASP A 160 -14.81 -9.59 -4.35
C ASP A 160 -14.14 -8.27 -4.77
N GLY A 161 -13.08 -7.88 -4.02
CA GLY A 161 -12.34 -6.64 -4.26
C GLY A 161 -13.11 -5.36 -3.90
N ARG A 162 -14.18 -5.43 -3.11
CA ARG A 162 -14.96 -4.27 -2.68
C ARG A 162 -15.01 -4.15 -1.16
N PHE A 163 -14.71 -2.96 -0.65
CA PHE A 163 -14.79 -2.59 0.76
C PHE A 163 -15.82 -1.49 0.95
N TYR A 164 -16.79 -1.71 1.86
CA TYR A 164 -17.82 -0.75 2.24
C TYR A 164 -17.41 0.02 3.49
N PHE A 165 -17.55 1.36 3.47
CA PHE A 165 -17.09 2.23 4.56
C PHE A 165 -18.01 2.23 5.79
N ASN A 166 -19.28 1.87 5.64
CA ASN A 166 -20.32 2.00 6.66
C ASN A 166 -20.93 0.65 7.05
N ASN A 167 -20.09 -0.33 7.32
CA ASN A 167 -20.53 -1.61 7.90
C ASN A 167 -20.13 -1.74 9.36
#